data_b07c2f293e0d7bc029a0c1365aa40a7a
#
_entry.id   b07c2f293e0d7bc029a0c1365aa40a7a
#
_cell.length_a   1.000
_cell.length_b   1.000
_cell.length_c   1.000
_cell.angle_alpha   90.00
_cell.angle_beta   90.00
_cell.angle_gamma   90.00
#
_symmetry.space_group_name_H-M   'P 1'
#
loop_
_entity.id
_entity.type
_entity.pdbx_description
1 polymer ?
#
loop_
_entity_poly.entity_id
_entity_poly.type
_entity_poly.pdbx_seq_one_letter_code
_entity_poly.pdbx_strand_id
1 'polypeptide(L)'
;MSYEGRGFPARHTFAEDRIEDLNNNKRLKQVFSAALDPRDFINSEYDLEKAVNYLNEYLAFDEYQIIRRGKKYIVIDVKEGIVGLDCDPLGFKGMSPEFIDEQVGKAKDKIEYGDYSGAITNARSLLEGILMEVEFRFSGEKIRYDGDLVKLYRKVMKQMNLEPSRNDISEILKQILSGLISIVNGIAGMRNKMSDAHASTYKPSEHHALLAVNAVNTLSSFLLASYSYQVGKGLIVRDCEESNS
;
A
#
# COMPACT_ATOMS: atom_id res chain seq x y z
N MET A 1 5.98 -13.56 -27.36
CA MET A 1 6.31 -14.69 -28.27
C MET A 1 5.31 -14.69 -29.40
N SER A 2 5.76 -14.55 -30.63
CA SER A 2 4.93 -14.67 -31.83
C SER A 2 4.89 -16.15 -32.24
N TYR A 3 3.71 -16.73 -32.33
CA TYR A 3 3.48 -18.09 -32.83
C TYR A 3 3.49 -18.10 -34.36
N GLU A 4 4.58 -17.67 -34.99
CA GLU A 4 4.71 -17.76 -36.44
C GLU A 4 5.03 -19.23 -36.84
N GLY A 5 4.05 -19.90 -37.46
CA GLY A 5 4.23 -21.15 -38.17
C GLY A 5 3.85 -22.47 -37.48
N ARG A 6 3.25 -22.47 -36.28
CA ARG A 6 2.67 -23.64 -35.64
C ARG A 6 1.21 -23.35 -35.25
N GLY A 7 0.30 -24.32 -35.47
CA GLY A 7 -1.08 -24.19 -35.07
C GLY A 7 -1.24 -23.80 -33.61
N PHE A 8 -2.34 -23.13 -33.24
CA PHE A 8 -2.60 -22.71 -31.86
C PHE A 8 -2.43 -23.91 -30.91
N PRO A 9 -1.69 -23.75 -29.79
CA PRO A 9 -1.58 -24.81 -28.78
C PRO A 9 -2.97 -25.14 -28.21
N ALA A 10 -3.10 -26.33 -27.65
CA ALA A 10 -4.31 -26.70 -26.94
C ALA A 10 -4.60 -25.64 -25.86
N ARG A 11 -5.88 -25.35 -25.60
CA ARG A 11 -6.28 -24.26 -24.65
C ARG A 11 -5.59 -24.38 -23.30
N HIS A 12 -5.40 -25.60 -22.82
CA HIS A 12 -4.76 -25.87 -21.54
C HIS A 12 -3.28 -25.50 -21.57
N THR A 13 -2.53 -25.91 -22.62
CA THR A 13 -1.10 -25.57 -22.78
C THR A 13 -0.90 -24.06 -22.90
N PHE A 14 -1.79 -23.37 -23.63
CA PHE A 14 -1.75 -21.90 -23.70
C PHE A 14 -1.96 -21.25 -22.35
N ALA A 15 -2.89 -21.78 -21.54
CA ALA A 15 -3.17 -21.24 -20.21
C ALA A 15 -1.99 -21.49 -19.25
N GLU A 16 -1.39 -22.69 -19.30
CA GLU A 16 -0.20 -23.03 -18.50
C GLU A 16 0.97 -22.11 -18.82
N ASP A 17 1.33 -21.94 -20.11
CA ASP A 17 2.39 -21.03 -20.55
C ASP A 17 2.15 -19.59 -20.06
N ARG A 18 0.89 -19.14 -20.07
CA ARG A 18 0.54 -17.79 -19.61
C ARG A 18 0.60 -17.64 -18.10
N ILE A 19 0.15 -18.64 -17.35
CA ILE A 19 0.24 -18.65 -15.89
C ILE A 19 1.71 -18.68 -15.47
N GLU A 20 2.54 -19.49 -16.13
CA GLU A 20 3.98 -19.55 -15.88
C GLU A 20 4.66 -18.21 -16.17
N ASP A 21 4.37 -17.57 -17.31
CA ASP A 21 4.89 -16.24 -17.65
C ASP A 21 4.49 -15.18 -16.62
N LEU A 22 3.22 -15.19 -16.19
CA LEU A 22 2.72 -14.27 -15.18
C LEU A 22 3.30 -14.53 -13.78
N ASN A 23 3.59 -15.79 -13.45
CA ASN A 23 4.26 -16.16 -12.21
C ASN A 23 5.72 -15.67 -12.21
N ASN A 24 6.44 -15.91 -13.29
CA ASN A 24 7.82 -15.45 -13.47
C ASN A 24 7.95 -13.92 -13.42
N ASN A 25 6.89 -13.20 -13.83
CA ASN A 25 6.82 -11.74 -13.78
C ASN A 25 6.16 -11.20 -12.47
N LYS A 26 5.97 -12.05 -11.44
CA LYS A 26 5.36 -11.70 -10.15
C LYS A 26 3.93 -11.10 -10.28
N ARG A 27 3.19 -11.46 -11.35
CA ARG A 27 1.84 -10.93 -11.65
C ARG A 27 0.72 -11.92 -11.35
N LEU A 28 1.01 -13.06 -10.73
CA LEU A 28 0.02 -14.12 -10.48
C LEU A 28 -1.15 -13.64 -9.61
N LYS A 29 -0.89 -12.74 -8.65
CA LYS A 29 -1.95 -12.13 -7.81
C LYS A 29 -3.03 -11.42 -8.66
N GLN A 30 -2.65 -10.81 -9.79
CA GLN A 30 -3.59 -10.16 -10.71
C GLN A 30 -4.49 -11.16 -11.43
N VAL A 31 -3.94 -12.35 -11.76
CA VAL A 31 -4.71 -13.44 -12.37
C VAL A 31 -5.82 -13.90 -11.44
N PHE A 32 -5.49 -14.17 -10.18
CA PHE A 32 -6.49 -14.57 -9.18
C PHE A 32 -7.56 -13.50 -8.98
N SER A 33 -7.16 -12.21 -8.90
CA SER A 33 -8.12 -11.11 -8.76
C SER A 33 -9.06 -10.98 -9.95
N ALA A 34 -8.57 -11.26 -11.17
CA ALA A 34 -9.40 -11.26 -12.37
C ALA A 34 -10.28 -12.51 -12.45
N ALA A 35 -9.72 -13.71 -12.19
CA ALA A 35 -10.44 -14.99 -12.28
C ALA A 35 -11.53 -15.13 -11.21
N LEU A 36 -11.42 -14.41 -10.10
CA LEU A 36 -12.37 -14.43 -8.98
C LEU A 36 -13.21 -13.14 -8.90
N ASP A 37 -13.42 -12.47 -10.04
CA ASP A 37 -14.31 -11.30 -10.07
C ASP A 37 -15.76 -11.79 -9.81
N PRO A 38 -16.42 -11.32 -8.74
CA PRO A 38 -17.77 -11.78 -8.41
C PRO A 38 -18.79 -11.55 -9.51
N ARG A 39 -18.53 -10.61 -10.44
CA ARG A 39 -19.43 -10.33 -11.57
C ARG A 39 -19.51 -11.49 -12.56
N ASP A 40 -18.43 -12.25 -12.70
CA ASP A 40 -18.35 -13.39 -13.63
C ASP A 40 -19.11 -14.62 -13.09
N PHE A 41 -19.44 -14.60 -11.79
CA PHE A 41 -20.19 -15.66 -11.11
C PHE A 41 -21.68 -15.36 -10.96
N ILE A 42 -22.14 -14.15 -11.38
CA ILE A 42 -23.55 -13.81 -11.40
C ILE A 42 -24.24 -14.67 -12.47
N ASN A 43 -25.19 -15.52 -12.06
CA ASN A 43 -25.89 -16.50 -12.94
C ASN A 43 -24.98 -17.59 -13.52
N SER A 44 -23.80 -17.84 -12.91
CA SER A 44 -22.94 -18.97 -13.24
C SER A 44 -23.39 -20.24 -12.53
N GLU A 45 -23.11 -21.41 -13.12
CA GLU A 45 -23.25 -22.72 -12.45
C GLU A 45 -22.19 -22.93 -11.35
N TYR A 46 -21.14 -22.09 -11.31
CA TYR A 46 -20.04 -22.18 -10.39
C TYR A 46 -20.26 -21.31 -9.15
N ASP A 47 -19.98 -21.89 -7.99
CA ASP A 47 -20.03 -21.23 -6.70
C ASP A 47 -18.67 -20.61 -6.39
N LEU A 48 -18.61 -19.27 -6.32
CA LEU A 48 -17.38 -18.52 -6.08
C LEU A 48 -16.75 -18.85 -4.71
N GLU A 49 -17.55 -19.03 -3.66
CA GLU A 49 -17.00 -19.35 -2.33
C GLU A 49 -16.39 -20.75 -2.30
N LYS A 50 -17.00 -21.71 -2.98
CA LYS A 50 -16.42 -23.05 -3.12
C LYS A 50 -15.11 -23.02 -3.92
N ALA A 51 -15.05 -22.23 -4.99
CA ALA A 51 -13.83 -22.06 -5.77
C ALA A 51 -12.71 -21.43 -4.94
N VAL A 52 -13.01 -20.41 -4.14
CA VAL A 52 -12.05 -19.75 -3.24
C VAL A 52 -11.56 -20.72 -2.17
N ASN A 53 -12.45 -21.47 -1.54
CA ASN A 53 -12.07 -22.44 -0.52
C ASN A 53 -11.17 -23.54 -1.09
N TYR A 54 -11.52 -24.08 -2.27
CA TYR A 54 -10.71 -25.05 -2.98
C TYR A 54 -9.31 -24.53 -3.29
N LEU A 55 -9.20 -23.31 -3.82
CA LEU A 55 -7.88 -22.70 -4.10
C LEU A 55 -7.08 -22.47 -2.82
N ASN A 56 -7.72 -22.08 -1.73
CA ASN A 56 -7.05 -21.85 -0.45
C ASN A 56 -6.47 -23.14 0.16
N GLU A 57 -7.05 -24.30 -0.09
CA GLU A 57 -6.47 -25.58 0.33
C GLU A 57 -5.08 -25.81 -0.28
N TYR A 58 -4.88 -25.42 -1.55
CA TYR A 58 -3.57 -25.53 -2.24
C TYR A 58 -2.64 -24.36 -1.90
N LEU A 59 -3.16 -23.14 -1.88
CA LEU A 59 -2.36 -21.96 -1.58
C LEU A 59 -1.78 -21.96 -0.17
N ALA A 60 -2.43 -22.66 0.77
CA ALA A 60 -1.95 -22.81 2.13
C ALA A 60 -0.58 -23.53 2.23
N PHE A 61 -0.24 -24.41 1.27
CA PHE A 61 1.09 -25.06 1.22
C PHE A 61 2.21 -24.07 0.89
N ASP A 62 1.88 -23.04 0.12
CA ASP A 62 2.82 -21.97 -0.27
C ASP A 62 2.65 -20.72 0.62
N GLU A 63 1.84 -20.86 1.70
CA GLU A 63 1.53 -19.80 2.67
C GLU A 63 0.84 -18.56 2.04
N TYR A 64 0.07 -18.77 1.00
CA TYR A 64 -0.83 -17.79 0.42
C TYR A 64 -2.28 -18.07 0.83
N GLN A 65 -3.10 -17.04 0.84
CA GLN A 65 -4.53 -17.13 1.10
C GLN A 65 -5.30 -16.13 0.24
N ILE A 66 -6.43 -16.58 -0.33
CA ILE A 66 -7.40 -15.69 -0.95
C ILE A 66 -8.39 -15.24 0.12
N ILE A 67 -8.50 -13.94 0.33
CA ILE A 67 -9.47 -13.35 1.25
C ILE A 67 -10.44 -12.43 0.51
N ARG A 68 -11.65 -12.30 1.06
CA ARG A 68 -12.63 -11.33 0.57
C ARG A 68 -12.34 -9.97 1.19
N ARG A 69 -12.18 -8.94 0.33
CA ARG A 69 -12.00 -7.56 0.75
C ARG A 69 -13.06 -6.68 0.10
N GLY A 70 -14.09 -6.33 0.86
CA GLY A 70 -15.28 -5.67 0.33
C GLY A 70 -16.01 -6.54 -0.71
N LYS A 71 -16.03 -6.07 -1.97
CA LYS A 71 -16.65 -6.79 -3.10
C LYS A 71 -15.67 -7.58 -3.97
N LYS A 72 -14.38 -7.61 -3.61
CA LYS A 72 -13.32 -8.27 -4.40
C LYS A 72 -12.64 -9.39 -3.61
N TYR A 73 -12.02 -10.32 -4.31
CA TYR A 73 -11.12 -11.31 -3.74
C TYR A 73 -9.67 -10.94 -4.07
N ILE A 74 -8.81 -11.02 -3.07
CA ILE A 74 -7.38 -10.71 -3.19
C ILE A 74 -6.54 -11.83 -2.61
N VAL A 75 -5.36 -12.06 -3.17
CA VAL A 75 -4.37 -13.00 -2.62
C VAL A 75 -3.47 -12.27 -1.62
N ILE A 76 -3.41 -12.79 -0.41
CA ILE A 76 -2.47 -12.33 0.62
C ILE A 76 -1.44 -13.42 0.90
N ASP A 77 -0.25 -12.99 1.30
CA ASP A 77 0.78 -13.84 1.86
C ASP A 77 0.57 -13.96 3.36
N VAL A 78 0.45 -15.19 3.88
CA VAL A 78 0.16 -15.43 5.30
C VAL A 78 1.42 -15.34 6.16
N LYS A 79 2.62 -15.57 5.57
CA LYS A 79 3.92 -15.43 6.27
C LYS A 79 4.27 -14.00 6.63
N GLU A 80 3.84 -13.09 5.77
CA GLU A 80 4.23 -11.70 5.90
C GLU A 80 3.38 -11.03 6.98
N GLY A 81 3.90 -10.89 8.19
CA GLY A 81 3.32 -10.01 9.22
C GLY A 81 3.23 -8.53 8.78
N ILE A 82 3.09 -8.29 7.46
CA ILE A 82 2.97 -6.96 6.87
C ILE A 82 1.50 -6.62 6.65
N VAL A 83 1.05 -5.56 7.32
CA VAL A 83 -0.28 -4.99 7.13
C VAL A 83 -0.38 -4.45 5.69
N GLY A 84 -1.32 -4.98 4.92
CA GLY A 84 -1.58 -4.49 3.57
C GLY A 84 -2.02 -3.03 3.58
N LEU A 85 -1.53 -2.24 2.62
CA LEU A 85 -1.99 -0.87 2.43
C LEU A 85 -3.36 -0.91 1.75
N ASP A 86 -4.41 -0.53 2.48
CA ASP A 86 -5.77 -0.45 1.95
C ASP A 86 -5.99 0.94 1.36
N CYS A 87 -5.80 1.04 0.05
CA CYS A 87 -6.08 2.27 -0.68
C CYS A 87 -7.24 2.03 -1.65
N ASP A 88 -8.30 2.81 -1.53
CA ASP A 88 -9.24 2.96 -2.64
C ASP A 88 -8.62 3.96 -3.64
N PRO A 89 -8.14 3.49 -4.82
CA PRO A 89 -7.43 4.35 -5.78
C PRO A 89 -8.34 5.39 -6.45
N LEU A 90 -9.66 5.27 -6.30
CA LEU A 90 -10.64 6.13 -7.00
C LEU A 90 -10.56 7.60 -6.59
N GLY A 91 -9.91 7.92 -5.48
CA GLY A 91 -9.69 9.31 -5.04
C GLY A 91 -8.32 9.90 -5.37
N PHE A 92 -7.31 9.06 -5.66
CA PHE A 92 -5.91 9.49 -5.81
C PHE A 92 -5.40 9.32 -7.24
N LYS A 93 -5.85 10.17 -8.18
CA LYS A 93 -5.37 10.14 -9.59
C LYS A 93 -3.88 10.47 -9.77
N GLY A 94 -3.22 11.04 -8.78
CA GLY A 94 -1.81 11.47 -8.85
C GLY A 94 -0.81 10.46 -8.31
N MET A 95 -1.26 9.51 -7.47
CA MET A 95 -0.43 8.41 -6.99
C MET A 95 -1.00 7.12 -7.56
N SER A 96 -0.30 6.48 -8.48
CA SER A 96 -0.80 5.26 -9.08
C SER A 96 -0.78 4.12 -8.07
N PRO A 97 -1.77 3.23 -8.10
CA PRO A 97 -1.76 2.00 -7.29
C PRO A 97 -0.45 1.23 -7.49
N GLU A 98 0.10 1.26 -8.70
CA GLU A 98 1.35 0.59 -9.05
C GLU A 98 2.54 1.15 -8.26
N PHE A 99 2.60 2.46 -8.00
CA PHE A 99 3.66 3.05 -7.17
C PHE A 99 3.59 2.55 -5.73
N ILE A 100 2.39 2.49 -5.17
CA ILE A 100 2.18 2.00 -3.79
C ILE A 100 2.57 0.52 -3.71
N ASP A 101 2.06 -0.29 -4.63
CA ASP A 101 2.35 -1.73 -4.70
C ASP A 101 3.85 -1.98 -4.91
N GLU A 102 4.50 -1.16 -5.74
CA GLU A 102 5.95 -1.23 -5.96
C GLU A 102 6.74 -0.93 -4.68
N GLN A 103 6.39 0.12 -3.93
CA GLN A 103 7.10 0.47 -2.69
C GLN A 103 6.87 -0.57 -1.58
N VAL A 104 5.65 -1.06 -1.44
CA VAL A 104 5.31 -2.13 -0.50
C VAL A 104 6.06 -3.41 -0.90
N GLY A 105 6.04 -3.79 -2.17
CA GLY A 105 6.75 -4.96 -2.69
C GLY A 105 8.27 -4.87 -2.44
N LYS A 106 8.88 -3.72 -2.75
CA LYS A 106 10.31 -3.49 -2.47
C LYS A 106 10.66 -3.59 -0.98
N ALA A 107 9.78 -3.11 -0.10
CA ALA A 107 10.02 -3.24 1.34
C ALA A 107 9.97 -4.71 1.79
N LYS A 108 9.06 -5.51 1.23
CA LYS A 108 8.95 -6.95 1.48
C LYS A 108 10.17 -7.70 0.99
N ASP A 109 10.52 -7.54 -0.29
CA ASP A 109 11.71 -8.18 -0.90
C ASP A 109 12.97 -7.91 -0.04
N LYS A 110 13.13 -6.68 0.45
CA LYS A 110 14.26 -6.31 1.29
C LYS A 110 14.26 -6.99 2.67
N ILE A 111 13.09 -7.17 3.27
CA ILE A 111 12.98 -7.94 4.52
C ILE A 111 13.37 -9.39 4.29
N GLU A 112 12.89 -10.03 3.22
CA GLU A 112 13.23 -11.40 2.85
C GLU A 112 14.73 -11.59 2.62
N TYR A 113 15.39 -10.60 1.98
CA TYR A 113 16.83 -10.63 1.74
C TYR A 113 17.69 -10.15 2.92
N GLY A 114 17.07 -9.82 4.07
CA GLY A 114 17.79 -9.35 5.25
C GLY A 114 18.27 -7.91 5.18
N ASP A 115 17.87 -7.14 4.15
CA ASP A 115 18.14 -5.69 4.04
C ASP A 115 17.11 -4.89 4.85
N TYR A 116 17.17 -5.01 6.16
CA TYR A 116 16.21 -4.36 7.05
C TYR A 116 16.31 -2.83 7.03
N SER A 117 17.52 -2.28 6.86
CA SER A 117 17.74 -0.84 6.71
C SER A 117 17.11 -0.31 5.42
N GLY A 118 17.26 -1.04 4.33
CA GLY A 118 16.64 -0.72 3.05
C GLY A 118 15.12 -0.80 3.10
N ALA A 119 14.55 -1.78 3.80
CA ALA A 119 13.10 -1.90 3.99
C ALA A 119 12.51 -0.69 4.73
N ILE A 120 13.16 -0.24 5.82
CA ILE A 120 12.77 0.96 6.58
C ILE A 120 12.87 2.22 5.70
N THR A 121 13.92 2.32 4.89
CA THR A 121 14.10 3.44 3.96
C THR A 121 12.99 3.49 2.92
N ASN A 122 12.60 2.34 2.35
CA ASN A 122 11.50 2.26 1.39
C ASN A 122 10.15 2.62 2.02
N ALA A 123 9.88 2.12 3.23
CA ALA A 123 8.67 2.48 3.96
C ALA A 123 8.59 4.00 4.20
N ARG A 124 9.69 4.62 4.63
CA ARG A 124 9.75 6.08 4.78
C ARG A 124 9.48 6.80 3.46
N SER A 125 10.08 6.37 2.35
CA SER A 125 9.87 6.96 1.03
C SER A 125 8.41 6.86 0.57
N LEU A 126 7.73 5.77 0.88
CA LEU A 126 6.30 5.61 0.64
C LEU A 126 5.50 6.68 1.42
N LEU A 127 5.76 6.84 2.71
CA LEU A 127 5.07 7.84 3.52
C LEU A 127 5.35 9.27 3.02
N GLU A 128 6.60 9.59 2.68
CA GLU A 128 6.97 10.87 2.08
C GLU A 128 6.19 11.14 0.79
N GLY A 129 6.10 10.15 -0.10
CA GLY A 129 5.32 10.25 -1.35
C GLY A 129 3.85 10.54 -1.11
N ILE A 130 3.22 9.80 -0.19
CA ILE A 130 1.80 10.00 0.17
C ILE A 130 1.56 11.40 0.75
N LEU A 131 2.42 11.83 1.66
CA LEU A 131 2.29 13.15 2.27
C LEU A 131 2.49 14.29 1.26
N MET A 132 3.44 14.16 0.33
CA MET A 132 3.64 15.14 -0.74
C MET A 132 2.45 15.20 -1.70
N GLU A 133 1.86 14.06 -2.02
CA GLU A 133 0.67 14.00 -2.88
C GLU A 133 -0.56 14.63 -2.20
N VAL A 134 -0.79 14.32 -0.93
CA VAL A 134 -1.88 14.93 -0.17
C VAL A 134 -1.67 16.45 -0.07
N GLU A 135 -0.46 16.89 0.23
CA GLU A 135 -0.13 18.31 0.31
C GLU A 135 -0.32 19.02 -1.03
N PHE A 136 0.12 18.41 -2.14
CA PHE A 136 -0.11 18.95 -3.48
C PHE A 136 -1.60 19.16 -3.78
N ARG A 137 -2.46 18.27 -3.33
CA ARG A 137 -3.92 18.38 -3.51
C ARG A 137 -4.56 19.51 -2.72
N PHE A 138 -3.92 19.93 -1.65
CA PHE A 138 -4.36 21.09 -0.87
C PHE A 138 -3.78 22.41 -1.37
N SER A 139 -2.53 22.41 -1.87
CA SER A 139 -1.83 23.64 -2.26
C SER A 139 -1.94 23.96 -3.74
N GLY A 140 -2.26 22.95 -4.58
CA GLY A 140 -2.20 23.07 -6.04
C GLY A 140 -0.78 23.16 -6.62
N GLU A 141 0.25 23.22 -5.77
CA GLU A 141 1.64 23.41 -6.15
C GLU A 141 2.53 22.27 -5.69
N LYS A 142 3.50 21.86 -6.53
CA LYS A 142 4.53 20.91 -6.12
C LYS A 142 5.48 21.57 -5.13
N ILE A 143 5.42 21.15 -3.86
CA ILE A 143 6.32 21.68 -2.84
C ILE A 143 7.75 21.17 -3.06
N ARG A 144 8.71 22.04 -2.74
CA ARG A 144 10.09 21.61 -2.56
C ARG A 144 10.24 20.98 -1.19
N TYR A 145 10.31 19.64 -1.15
CA TYR A 145 10.51 18.89 0.08
C TYR A 145 11.96 19.04 0.57
N ASP A 146 12.13 19.48 1.81
CA ASP A 146 13.44 19.73 2.44
C ASP A 146 14.01 18.51 3.19
N GLY A 147 13.33 17.36 3.16
CA GLY A 147 13.72 16.13 3.84
C GLY A 147 13.21 16.00 5.28
N ASP A 148 12.51 17.00 5.81
CA ASP A 148 11.89 16.94 7.13
C ASP A 148 10.51 16.29 7.10
N LEU A 149 10.50 14.96 7.30
CA LEU A 149 9.27 14.15 7.31
C LEU A 149 8.28 14.62 8.38
N VAL A 150 8.77 15.01 9.55
CA VAL A 150 7.91 15.40 10.69
C VAL A 150 7.20 16.71 10.40
N LYS A 151 7.90 17.66 9.81
CA LYS A 151 7.37 18.96 9.40
C LYS A 151 6.30 18.78 8.31
N LEU A 152 6.59 17.93 7.30
CA LEU A 152 5.64 17.62 6.24
C LEU A 152 4.37 16.94 6.81
N TYR A 153 4.55 15.95 7.69
CA TYR A 153 3.43 15.26 8.33
C TYR A 153 2.54 16.23 9.12
N ARG A 154 3.13 17.09 9.95
CA ARG A 154 2.37 18.09 10.72
C ARG A 154 1.61 19.06 9.82
N LYS A 155 2.20 19.47 8.69
CA LYS A 155 1.52 20.32 7.70
C LYS A 155 0.28 19.63 7.14
N VAL A 156 0.42 18.39 6.70
CA VAL A 156 -0.69 17.58 6.17
C VAL A 156 -1.79 17.36 7.23
N MET A 157 -1.41 17.02 8.47
CA MET A 157 -2.38 16.85 9.58
C MET A 157 -3.20 18.12 9.82
N LYS A 158 -2.56 19.29 9.71
CA LYS A 158 -3.25 20.57 9.84
C LYS A 158 -4.24 20.81 8.70
N GLN A 159 -3.81 20.58 7.46
CA GLN A 159 -4.66 20.72 6.28
C GLN A 159 -5.87 19.76 6.31
N MET A 160 -5.65 18.55 6.82
CA MET A 160 -6.70 17.52 6.98
C MET A 160 -7.52 17.67 8.26
N ASN A 161 -7.39 18.75 9.03
CA ASN A 161 -8.11 18.92 10.30
C ASN A 161 -7.89 17.76 11.30
N LEU A 162 -6.70 17.15 11.32
CA LEU A 162 -6.33 16.04 12.19
C LEU A 162 -5.34 16.43 13.29
N GLU A 163 -5.24 17.72 13.64
CA GLU A 163 -4.36 18.19 14.72
C GLU A 163 -4.88 17.76 16.09
N PRO A 164 -4.04 17.16 16.95
CA PRO A 164 -4.46 16.79 18.32
C PRO A 164 -4.85 17.99 19.21
N SER A 165 -4.43 19.21 18.85
CA SER A 165 -4.73 20.44 19.59
C SER A 165 -6.17 20.93 19.41
N ARG A 166 -6.94 20.34 18.52
CA ARG A 166 -8.34 20.73 18.27
C ARG A 166 -9.22 20.44 19.49
N ASN A 167 -10.15 21.37 19.78
CA ASN A 167 -11.06 21.25 20.91
C ASN A 167 -12.34 20.43 20.61
N ASP A 168 -12.63 20.21 19.32
CA ASP A 168 -13.86 19.57 18.84
C ASP A 168 -13.72 18.04 18.63
N ILE A 169 -12.57 17.47 18.98
CA ILE A 169 -12.34 16.03 18.95
C ILE A 169 -12.19 15.43 20.35
N SER A 170 -12.55 14.15 20.49
CA SER A 170 -12.47 13.47 21.78
C SER A 170 -11.03 13.33 22.28
N GLU A 171 -10.83 13.31 23.60
CA GLU A 171 -9.50 13.12 24.21
C GLU A 171 -8.87 11.79 23.78
N ILE A 172 -9.66 10.75 23.57
CA ILE A 172 -9.18 9.44 23.08
C ILE A 172 -8.58 9.60 21.68
N LEU A 173 -9.27 10.31 20.78
CA LEU A 173 -8.76 10.56 19.42
C LEU A 173 -7.52 11.44 19.43
N LYS A 174 -7.44 12.45 20.31
CA LYS A 174 -6.21 13.26 20.50
C LYS A 174 -5.02 12.40 20.90
N GLN A 175 -5.21 11.44 21.79
CA GLN A 175 -4.16 10.51 22.20
C GLN A 175 -3.67 9.66 21.01
N ILE A 176 -4.59 9.11 20.21
CA ILE A 176 -4.22 8.33 19.02
C ILE A 176 -3.44 9.19 18.03
N LEU A 177 -3.94 10.37 17.68
CA LEU A 177 -3.28 11.29 16.74
C LEU A 177 -1.88 11.73 17.24
N SER A 178 -1.74 11.97 18.55
CA SER A 178 -0.44 12.26 19.18
C SER A 178 0.51 11.07 19.09
N GLY A 179 -0.01 9.86 19.26
CA GLY A 179 0.74 8.61 19.06
C GLY A 179 1.27 8.46 17.63
N LEU A 180 0.45 8.80 16.63
CA LEU A 180 0.87 8.78 15.22
C LEU A 180 2.01 9.77 14.94
N ILE A 181 1.99 10.97 15.53
CA ILE A 181 3.11 11.93 15.45
C ILE A 181 4.38 11.31 16.04
N SER A 182 4.27 10.61 17.17
CA SER A 182 5.40 9.93 17.80
C SER A 182 5.99 8.82 16.92
N ILE A 183 5.13 8.06 16.23
CA ILE A 183 5.55 7.04 15.25
C ILE A 183 6.32 7.69 14.10
N VAL A 184 5.83 8.78 13.52
CA VAL A 184 6.52 9.50 12.44
C VAL A 184 7.87 10.03 12.88
N ASN A 185 7.98 10.58 14.11
CA ASN A 185 9.26 10.97 14.70
C ASN A 185 10.24 9.79 14.81
N GLY A 186 9.74 8.62 15.22
CA GLY A 186 10.52 7.39 15.30
C GLY A 186 11.07 6.96 13.93
N ILE A 187 10.21 6.93 12.91
CA ILE A 187 10.57 6.58 11.52
C ILE A 187 11.60 7.58 10.96
N ALA A 188 11.41 8.88 11.19
CA ALA A 188 12.37 9.90 10.80
C ALA A 188 13.72 9.71 11.49
N GLY A 189 13.73 9.39 12.78
CA GLY A 189 14.94 9.15 13.57
C GLY A 189 15.69 7.88 13.18
N MET A 190 14.99 6.83 12.78
CA MET A 190 15.61 5.56 12.34
C MET A 190 16.57 5.78 11.17
N ARG A 191 16.15 6.51 10.13
CA ARG A 191 17.02 6.82 8.98
C ARG A 191 18.29 7.56 9.37
N ASN A 192 18.17 8.55 10.26
CA ASN A 192 19.31 9.36 10.66
C ASN A 192 20.37 8.55 11.42
N LYS A 193 19.95 7.51 12.17
CA LYS A 193 20.84 6.63 12.93
C LYS A 193 21.38 5.44 12.11
N MET A 194 20.76 5.13 10.97
CA MET A 194 21.17 4.04 10.09
C MET A 194 22.01 4.51 8.89
N SER A 195 22.19 5.83 8.74
CA SER A 195 23.04 6.41 7.70
C SER A 195 24.50 6.02 7.94
N ASP A 196 25.16 5.47 6.92
CA ASP A 196 26.56 4.99 6.97
C ASP A 196 27.61 6.07 7.25
N ALA A 197 27.19 7.33 7.34
CA ALA A 197 28.08 8.48 7.60
C ALA A 197 28.64 8.51 9.04
N HIS A 198 28.03 7.79 9.97
CA HIS A 198 28.53 7.60 11.34
C HIS A 198 28.54 6.10 11.60
N ALA A 199 29.64 5.58 12.18
CA ALA A 199 29.76 4.18 12.60
C ALA A 199 28.45 3.77 13.33
N SER A 200 27.54 3.17 12.56
CA SER A 200 26.16 2.95 12.98
C SER A 200 26.16 1.98 14.14
N THR A 201 25.89 2.47 15.34
CA THR A 201 25.71 1.66 16.55
C THR A 201 24.42 0.87 16.56
N TYR A 202 23.50 1.15 15.63
CA TYR A 202 22.20 0.51 15.55
C TYR A 202 22.02 -0.20 14.21
N LYS A 203 21.97 -1.53 14.27
CA LYS A 203 21.57 -2.37 13.13
C LYS A 203 20.14 -2.83 13.38
N PRO A 204 19.16 -2.46 12.53
CA PRO A 204 17.83 -2.97 12.67
C PRO A 204 17.83 -4.49 12.41
N SER A 205 16.96 -5.21 13.12
CA SER A 205 16.64 -6.60 12.87
C SER A 205 15.28 -6.70 12.17
N GLU A 206 14.89 -7.90 11.75
CA GLU A 206 13.66 -8.17 11.03
C GLU A 206 12.42 -7.55 11.68
N HIS A 207 12.22 -7.82 12.99
CA HIS A 207 11.06 -7.28 13.71
C HIS A 207 11.02 -5.74 13.80
N HIS A 208 12.18 -5.07 13.75
CA HIS A 208 12.24 -3.61 13.68
C HIS A 208 11.82 -3.11 12.29
N ALA A 209 12.23 -3.81 11.23
CA ALA A 209 11.82 -3.48 9.87
C ALA A 209 10.32 -3.73 9.67
N LEU A 210 9.81 -4.87 10.14
CA LEU A 210 8.38 -5.18 10.13
C LEU A 210 7.56 -4.14 10.88
N LEU A 211 8.00 -3.72 12.06
CA LEU A 211 7.33 -2.66 12.82
C LEU A 211 7.26 -1.35 12.04
N ALA A 212 8.38 -0.91 11.44
CA ALA A 212 8.43 0.34 10.69
C ALA A 212 7.55 0.29 9.42
N VAL A 213 7.62 -0.80 8.65
CA VAL A 213 6.81 -1.00 7.45
C VAL A 213 5.33 -1.03 7.79
N ASN A 214 4.93 -1.80 8.81
CA ASN A 214 3.54 -1.90 9.24
C ASN A 214 3.00 -0.57 9.79
N ALA A 215 3.80 0.16 10.55
CA ALA A 215 3.43 1.48 11.06
C ALA A 215 3.20 2.47 9.90
N VAL A 216 4.07 2.48 8.89
CA VAL A 216 3.91 3.31 7.70
C VAL A 216 2.66 2.90 6.91
N ASN A 217 2.45 1.61 6.68
CA ASN A 217 1.28 1.14 5.93
C ASN A 217 -0.03 1.52 6.65
N THR A 218 -0.10 1.33 7.97
CA THR A 218 -1.27 1.73 8.78
C THR A 218 -1.50 3.25 8.71
N LEU A 219 -0.44 4.03 8.84
CA LEU A 219 -0.50 5.49 8.80
C LEU A 219 -0.93 6.00 7.42
N SER A 220 -0.40 5.40 6.37
CA SER A 220 -0.74 5.69 4.99
C SER A 220 -2.21 5.37 4.68
N SER A 221 -2.69 4.19 5.08
CA SER A 221 -4.10 3.80 4.95
C SER A 221 -5.02 4.78 5.67
N PHE A 222 -4.67 5.17 6.89
CA PHE A 222 -5.45 6.14 7.66
C PHE A 222 -5.52 7.51 6.97
N LEU A 223 -4.39 8.03 6.48
CA LEU A 223 -4.34 9.33 5.78
C LEU A 223 -5.18 9.30 4.50
N LEU A 224 -5.02 8.27 3.68
CA LEU A 224 -5.76 8.13 2.43
C LEU A 224 -7.27 7.98 2.66
N ALA A 225 -7.67 7.14 3.62
CA ALA A 225 -9.07 6.96 4.01
C ALA A 225 -9.68 8.26 4.58
N SER A 226 -8.94 8.95 5.45
CA SER A 226 -9.38 10.24 6.03
C SER A 226 -9.54 11.31 4.97
N TYR A 227 -8.60 11.41 4.02
CA TYR A 227 -8.70 12.33 2.89
C TYR A 227 -9.96 12.04 2.06
N SER A 228 -10.15 10.80 1.63
CA SER A 228 -11.30 10.37 0.82
C SER A 228 -12.63 10.63 1.54
N TYR A 229 -12.69 10.35 2.84
CA TYR A 229 -13.87 10.63 3.66
C TYR A 229 -14.18 12.13 3.71
N GLN A 230 -13.20 12.99 3.97
CA GLN A 230 -13.40 14.43 4.11
C GLN A 230 -13.78 15.09 2.78
N VAL A 231 -13.16 14.67 1.67
CA VAL A 231 -13.56 15.11 0.33
C VAL A 231 -14.98 14.65 0.01
N GLY A 232 -15.34 13.42 0.28
CA GLY A 232 -16.68 12.88 0.03
C GLY A 232 -17.78 13.56 0.87
N LYS A 233 -17.41 14.16 1.99
CA LYS A 233 -18.30 14.95 2.85
C LYS A 233 -18.27 16.46 2.55
N GLY A 234 -17.45 16.93 1.61
CA GLY A 234 -17.29 18.35 1.32
C GLY A 234 -16.64 19.14 2.47
N LEU A 235 -15.95 18.46 3.39
CA LEU A 235 -15.25 19.12 4.52
C LEU A 235 -13.92 19.75 4.09
N ILE A 236 -13.36 19.27 3.00
CA ILE A 236 -12.19 19.84 2.31
C ILE A 236 -12.50 19.93 0.83
N VAL A 237 -12.07 21.02 0.20
CA VAL A 237 -12.29 21.28 -1.24
C VAL A 237 -11.10 20.76 -2.03
N ARG A 238 -11.37 20.19 -3.20
CA ARG A 238 -10.31 19.86 -4.19
C ARG A 238 -10.01 21.10 -5.01
N ASP A 239 -8.85 21.71 -4.82
CA ASP A 239 -8.44 22.87 -5.61
C ASP A 239 -8.02 22.53 -7.06
N CYS A 240 -8.04 21.27 -7.49
CA CYS A 240 -7.48 20.83 -8.79
C CYS A 240 -8.50 20.44 -9.87
N GLU A 241 -9.80 20.76 -9.77
CA GLU A 241 -10.79 20.39 -10.80
C GLU A 241 -11.12 21.54 -11.81
N GLU A 242 -10.54 22.74 -11.72
CA GLU A 242 -10.93 23.89 -12.59
C GLU A 242 -9.99 24.21 -13.75
N SER A 243 -9.04 23.38 -14.15
CA SER A 243 -8.14 23.70 -15.27
C SER A 243 -8.32 22.85 -16.54
N ASN A 244 -9.50 22.27 -16.77
CA ASN A 244 -9.85 21.68 -18.07
C ASN A 244 -11.33 21.95 -18.42
N SER A 245 -11.61 23.20 -18.74
CA SER A 245 -12.80 23.61 -19.51
C SER A 245 -12.35 24.35 -20.77
#